data_96d227260617d370fc2988839bf01725
#
_entry.id   96d227260617d370fc2988839bf01725
#
_cell.length_a   1.000
_cell.length_b   1.000
_cell.length_c   1.000
_cell.angle_alpha   90.00
_cell.angle_beta   90.00
_cell.angle_gamma   90.00
#
_symmetry.space_group_name_H-M   'P 1'
#
loop_
_entity.id
_entity.type
_entity.pdbx_description
1 polymer ?
#
loop_
_entity_poly.entity_id
_entity_poly.type
_entity_poly.pdbx_seq_one_letter_code
_entity_poly.pdbx_strand_id
1 'polypeptide(L)'
;CIRDRENIDPMGVHTGDSITVAPSMTLSDKEMQKMRDWSILCLRTIGVETGGSNVQFAVNPSNGRCIIIEMNPRVSRSSALASKATGFPIAKVAAKLAIGYTLDELTNDITGKTLAAFEPTLDYIVTKVPRFDFEKFPSATGHLGVQMQSVGEVMAIGRTFKESLQKAFRSLEVGLDGLEAKPVAEDDPDLIRTRSLDMSVLR
;
A
#
# COMPACT_ATOMS: atom_id res chain seq x y z
N CYS A 1 -10.83 12.99 -1.64
CA CYS A 1 -9.39 12.97 -1.50
C CYS A 1 -8.87 11.57 -1.81
N ILE A 2 -8.10 11.40 -2.86
CA ILE A 2 -7.57 10.12 -3.34
C ILE A 2 -6.13 9.99 -2.89
N ARG A 3 -5.75 8.81 -2.40
CA ARG A 3 -4.39 8.48 -1.96
C ARG A 3 -3.95 7.21 -2.64
N ASP A 4 -2.96 7.35 -3.49
CA ASP A 4 -2.45 6.28 -4.32
C ASP A 4 -1.25 5.62 -3.65
N ARG A 5 -1.16 4.31 -3.80
CA ARG A 5 -0.04 3.49 -3.36
C ARG A 5 0.00 2.23 -4.21
N GLU A 6 1.16 1.63 -4.26
CA GLU A 6 1.43 0.48 -5.08
C GLU A 6 1.95 -0.69 -4.24
N ASN A 7 1.48 -1.89 -4.53
CA ASN A 7 2.06 -3.12 -4.01
C ASN A 7 3.17 -3.57 -4.96
N ILE A 8 4.33 -3.88 -4.39
CA ILE A 8 5.50 -4.36 -5.15
C ILE A 8 5.35 -5.83 -5.49
N ASP A 9 4.72 -6.60 -4.60
CA ASP A 9 4.46 -8.01 -4.82
C ASP A 9 3.44 -8.23 -5.95
N PRO A 10 3.57 -9.36 -6.70
CA PRO A 10 2.69 -9.65 -7.82
C PRO A 10 1.25 -9.86 -7.39
N MET A 11 0.32 -9.69 -8.34
CA MET A 11 -1.07 -10.06 -8.15
C MET A 11 -1.19 -11.53 -7.75
N GLY A 12 -2.03 -11.80 -6.74
CA GLY A 12 -2.17 -13.11 -6.12
C GLY A 12 -1.64 -13.16 -4.69
N VAL A 13 -0.75 -12.23 -4.32
CA VAL A 13 -0.36 -12.00 -2.93
C VAL A 13 -1.35 -11.04 -2.27
N HIS A 14 -1.86 -11.42 -1.10
CA HIS A 14 -2.79 -10.58 -0.35
C HIS A 14 -2.18 -9.21 -0.03
N THR A 15 -2.95 -8.14 -0.16
CA THR A 15 -2.48 -6.74 0.06
C THR A 15 -1.87 -6.52 1.45
N GLY A 16 -2.37 -7.23 2.47
CA GLY A 16 -1.80 -7.20 3.82
C GLY A 16 -0.37 -7.75 3.90
N ASP A 17 -0.07 -8.73 3.07
CA ASP A 17 1.21 -9.45 3.01
C ASP A 17 2.19 -8.83 2.01
N SER A 18 1.75 -7.87 1.23
CA SER A 18 2.59 -7.21 0.22
C SER A 18 3.40 -6.05 0.80
N ILE A 19 4.60 -5.87 0.28
CA ILE A 19 5.36 -4.63 0.46
C ILE A 19 4.62 -3.54 -0.33
N THR A 20 4.35 -2.42 0.32
CA THR A 20 3.58 -1.32 -0.27
C THR A 20 4.38 -0.03 -0.24
N VAL A 21 4.37 0.70 -1.32
CA VAL A 21 5.05 1.99 -1.46
C VAL A 21 4.06 3.11 -1.76
N ALA A 22 4.31 4.28 -1.21
CA ALA A 22 3.58 5.52 -1.50
C ALA A 22 4.59 6.67 -1.66
N PRO A 23 4.44 7.50 -2.71
CA PRO A 23 3.50 7.38 -3.83
C PRO A 23 3.77 6.14 -4.70
N SER A 24 2.85 5.81 -5.61
CA SER A 24 3.09 4.76 -6.61
C SER A 24 4.27 5.12 -7.52
N MET A 25 5.08 4.11 -7.87
CA MET A 25 6.38 4.33 -8.52
C MET A 25 6.40 3.90 -10.00
N THR A 26 5.62 2.89 -10.36
CA THR A 26 5.69 2.27 -11.70
C THR A 26 4.52 2.64 -12.60
N LEU A 27 3.46 3.22 -12.05
CA LEU A 27 2.29 3.64 -12.78
C LEU A 27 2.51 4.99 -13.48
N SER A 28 2.10 5.08 -14.74
CA SER A 28 2.04 6.35 -15.46
C SER A 28 0.86 7.21 -14.98
N ASP A 29 0.95 8.52 -15.18
CA ASP A 29 -0.15 9.45 -14.85
C ASP A 29 -1.46 9.06 -15.55
N LYS A 30 -1.39 8.56 -16.77
CA LYS A 30 -2.56 8.10 -17.53
C LYS A 30 -3.24 6.92 -16.87
N GLU A 31 -2.48 5.96 -16.35
CA GLU A 31 -3.00 4.81 -15.60
C GLU A 31 -3.59 5.24 -14.28
N MET A 32 -2.91 6.11 -13.56
CA MET A 32 -3.40 6.66 -12.29
C MET A 32 -4.71 7.41 -12.48
N GLN A 33 -4.84 8.28 -13.47
CA GLN A 33 -6.09 9.01 -13.74
C GLN A 33 -7.22 8.03 -14.11
N LYS A 34 -6.94 7.03 -14.94
CA LYS A 34 -7.91 6.00 -15.28
C LYS A 34 -8.41 5.24 -14.04
N MET A 35 -7.52 4.87 -13.12
CA MET A 35 -7.91 4.20 -11.87
C MET A 35 -8.72 5.12 -10.96
N ARG A 36 -8.41 6.42 -10.92
CA ARG A 36 -9.19 7.42 -10.19
C ARG A 36 -10.61 7.53 -10.73
N ASP A 37 -10.76 7.66 -12.03
CA ASP A 37 -12.07 7.73 -12.69
C ASP A 37 -12.88 6.46 -12.44
N TRP A 38 -12.26 5.30 -12.54
CA TRP A 38 -12.90 4.03 -12.26
C TRP A 38 -13.27 3.87 -10.78
N SER A 39 -12.45 4.37 -9.86
CA SER A 39 -12.77 4.37 -8.44
C SER A 39 -14.02 5.19 -8.16
N ILE A 40 -14.12 6.38 -8.73
CA ILE A 40 -15.30 7.25 -8.61
C ILE A 40 -16.52 6.58 -9.23
N LEU A 41 -16.37 5.98 -10.40
CA LEU A 41 -17.45 5.25 -11.07
C LEU A 41 -17.97 4.09 -10.21
N CYS A 42 -17.06 3.28 -9.64
CA CYS A 42 -17.43 2.18 -8.74
C CYS A 42 -18.22 2.67 -7.53
N LEU A 43 -17.75 3.72 -6.87
CA LEU A 43 -18.40 4.30 -5.71
C LEU A 43 -19.83 4.77 -6.04
N ARG A 44 -19.98 5.48 -7.15
CA ARG A 44 -21.30 5.98 -7.62
C ARG A 44 -22.24 4.85 -8.01
N THR A 45 -21.71 3.84 -8.71
CA THR A 45 -22.52 2.69 -9.16
C THR A 45 -23.07 1.87 -7.98
N ILE A 46 -22.26 1.74 -6.93
CA ILE A 46 -22.66 1.00 -5.71
C ILE A 46 -23.52 1.88 -4.78
N GLY A 47 -23.52 3.20 -4.97
CA GLY A 47 -24.28 4.12 -4.13
C GLY A 47 -23.58 4.47 -2.83
N VAL A 48 -22.25 4.47 -2.79
CA VAL A 48 -21.47 4.91 -1.63
C VAL A 48 -21.28 6.42 -1.70
N GLU A 49 -22.03 7.15 -0.89
CA GLU A 49 -22.06 8.63 -0.95
C GLU A 49 -21.19 9.29 0.10
N THR A 50 -20.92 8.61 1.22
CA THR A 50 -20.24 9.22 2.37
C THR A 50 -19.09 8.35 2.89
N GLY A 51 -18.19 8.98 3.64
CA GLY A 51 -17.11 8.31 4.36
C GLY A 51 -15.86 8.07 3.50
N GLY A 52 -15.23 6.92 3.67
CA GLY A 52 -14.02 6.53 2.98
C GLY A 52 -14.14 5.17 2.33
N SER A 53 -13.43 4.97 1.24
CA SER A 53 -13.38 3.70 0.51
C SER A 53 -11.97 3.36 0.07
N ASN A 54 -11.75 2.08 -0.18
CA ASN A 54 -10.53 1.56 -0.78
C ASN A 54 -10.90 0.74 -2.02
N VAL A 55 -10.35 1.09 -3.17
CA VAL A 55 -10.50 0.33 -4.42
C VAL A 55 -9.15 -0.24 -4.79
N GLN A 56 -9.10 -1.52 -5.10
CA GLN A 56 -7.88 -2.24 -5.48
C GLN A 56 -7.93 -2.60 -6.95
N PHE A 57 -6.81 -2.36 -7.62
CA PHE A 57 -6.62 -2.63 -9.04
C PHE A 57 -5.44 -3.56 -9.26
N ALA A 58 -5.45 -4.27 -10.37
CA ALA A 58 -4.28 -4.91 -10.94
C ALA A 58 -4.07 -4.43 -12.37
N VAL A 59 -2.82 -4.14 -12.70
CA VAL A 59 -2.39 -3.76 -14.05
C VAL A 59 -1.44 -4.81 -14.58
N ASN A 60 -1.75 -5.32 -15.77
CA ASN A 60 -0.86 -6.24 -16.45
C ASN A 60 0.27 -5.42 -17.12
N PRO A 61 1.53 -5.60 -16.72
CA PRO A 61 2.63 -4.79 -17.24
C PRO A 61 2.91 -5.04 -18.73
N SER A 62 2.53 -6.21 -19.26
CA SER A 62 2.79 -6.58 -20.64
C SER A 62 1.89 -5.87 -21.67
N ASN A 63 0.65 -5.53 -21.27
CA ASN A 63 -0.35 -4.99 -22.20
C ASN A 63 -1.19 -3.84 -21.63
N GLY A 64 -0.92 -3.40 -20.42
CA GLY A 64 -1.64 -2.31 -19.76
C GLY A 64 -3.11 -2.64 -19.38
N ARG A 65 -3.52 -3.92 -19.45
CA ARG A 65 -4.87 -4.31 -19.01
C ARG A 65 -5.02 -4.05 -17.54
N CYS A 66 -5.97 -3.20 -17.19
CA CYS A 66 -6.32 -2.87 -15.81
C CYS A 66 -7.63 -3.57 -15.44
N ILE A 67 -7.68 -4.17 -14.26
CA ILE A 67 -8.88 -4.78 -13.68
C ILE A 67 -9.10 -4.26 -12.27
N ILE A 68 -10.36 -4.21 -11.85
CA ILE A 68 -10.74 -3.98 -10.46
C ILE A 68 -10.77 -5.31 -9.73
N ILE A 69 -10.04 -5.41 -8.62
CA ILE A 69 -9.99 -6.62 -7.80
C ILE A 69 -11.13 -6.59 -6.80
N GLU A 70 -11.21 -5.50 -6.02
CA GLU A 70 -12.26 -5.32 -5.02
C GLU A 70 -12.45 -3.84 -4.65
N MET A 71 -13.60 -3.54 -4.07
CA MET A 71 -13.88 -2.26 -3.45
C MET A 71 -14.41 -2.47 -2.03
N ASN A 72 -13.78 -1.80 -1.08
CA ASN A 72 -14.16 -1.83 0.33
C ASN A 72 -14.75 -0.48 0.73
N PRO A 73 -16.09 -0.36 0.91
CA PRO A 73 -16.76 0.91 1.23
C PRO A 73 -16.64 1.24 2.72
N ARG A 74 -15.44 1.31 3.22
CA ARG A 74 -15.15 1.58 4.62
C ARG A 74 -13.74 2.15 4.81
N VAL A 75 -13.52 2.85 5.91
CA VAL A 75 -12.18 3.13 6.42
C VAL A 75 -11.59 1.84 6.97
N SER A 76 -10.36 1.54 6.60
CA SER A 76 -9.66 0.28 6.89
C SER A 76 -8.25 0.52 7.45
N ARG A 77 -7.53 -0.54 7.79
CA ARG A 77 -6.10 -0.46 8.14
C ARG A 77 -5.30 0.21 7.03
N SER A 78 -5.64 -0.07 5.79
CA SER A 78 -5.00 0.58 4.64
C SER A 78 -5.24 2.09 4.61
N SER A 79 -6.40 2.57 5.07
CA SER A 79 -6.67 4.01 5.24
C SER A 79 -5.84 4.60 6.38
N ALA A 80 -5.65 3.85 7.47
CA ALA A 80 -4.78 4.28 8.58
C ALA A 80 -3.31 4.42 8.13
N LEU A 81 -2.81 3.47 7.32
CA LEU A 81 -1.48 3.57 6.72
C LEU A 81 -1.36 4.77 5.78
N ALA A 82 -2.36 5.00 4.94
CA ALA A 82 -2.41 6.17 4.07
C ALA A 82 -2.42 7.48 4.89
N SER A 83 -3.16 7.51 6.02
CA SER A 83 -3.15 8.65 6.94
C SER A 83 -1.78 8.90 7.54
N LYS A 84 -1.08 7.84 7.99
CA LYS A 84 0.29 7.96 8.50
C LYS A 84 1.27 8.40 7.42
N ALA A 85 1.14 7.84 6.20
CA ALA A 85 2.01 8.16 5.09
C ALA A 85 1.88 9.63 4.64
N THR A 86 0.68 10.19 4.68
CA THR A 86 0.40 11.52 4.14
C THR A 86 0.22 12.59 5.22
N GLY A 87 0.09 12.19 6.49
CA GLY A 87 -0.34 13.06 7.58
C GLY A 87 -1.82 13.45 7.52
N PHE A 88 -2.55 13.11 6.45
CA PHE A 88 -3.95 13.48 6.29
C PHE A 88 -4.88 12.57 7.12
N PRO A 89 -5.71 13.12 8.04
CA PRO A 89 -6.49 12.33 8.98
C PRO A 89 -7.76 11.75 8.33
N ILE A 90 -7.62 10.72 7.51
CA ILE A 90 -8.72 10.13 6.70
C ILE A 90 -9.92 9.75 7.57
N ALA A 91 -9.70 9.08 8.71
CA ALA A 91 -10.80 8.64 9.57
C ALA A 91 -11.58 9.81 10.18
N LYS A 92 -10.89 10.86 10.63
CA LYS A 92 -11.51 12.08 11.15
C LYS A 92 -12.36 12.79 10.08
N VAL A 93 -11.81 12.92 8.88
CA VAL A 93 -12.52 13.54 7.75
C VAL A 93 -13.71 12.66 7.35
N ALA A 94 -13.52 11.34 7.23
CA ALA A 94 -14.62 10.42 6.90
C ALA A 94 -15.78 10.49 7.91
N ALA A 95 -15.48 10.60 9.21
CA ALA A 95 -16.49 10.76 10.24
C ALA A 95 -17.28 12.06 10.09
N LYS A 96 -16.62 13.16 9.75
CA LYS A 96 -17.29 14.45 9.49
C LYS A 96 -18.15 14.40 8.22
N LEU A 97 -17.68 13.78 7.15
CA LEU A 97 -18.47 13.57 5.94
C LEU A 97 -19.73 12.74 6.23
N ALA A 98 -19.62 11.73 7.09
CA ALA A 98 -20.77 10.88 7.47
C ALA A 98 -21.89 11.62 8.21
N ILE A 99 -21.59 12.75 8.86
CA ILE A 99 -22.59 13.59 9.54
C ILE A 99 -23.01 14.83 8.72
N GLY A 100 -22.62 14.88 7.43
CA GLY A 100 -23.13 15.84 6.46
C GLY A 100 -22.20 16.98 6.07
N TYR A 101 -20.98 17.06 6.62
CA TYR A 101 -20.01 18.03 6.12
C TYR A 101 -19.52 17.67 4.73
N THR A 102 -19.13 18.68 3.96
CA THR A 102 -18.45 18.52 2.67
C THR A 102 -16.95 18.78 2.79
N LEU A 103 -16.14 18.33 1.81
CA LEU A 103 -14.69 18.49 1.85
C LEU A 103 -14.22 19.94 1.77
N ASP A 104 -15.01 20.81 1.18
CA ASP A 104 -14.79 22.25 1.05
C ASP A 104 -15.15 23.02 2.32
N GLU A 105 -15.96 22.45 3.21
CA GLU A 105 -16.23 23.01 4.54
C GLU A 105 -15.18 22.63 5.58
N LEU A 106 -14.33 21.63 5.29
CA LEU A 106 -13.33 21.13 6.23
C LEU A 106 -11.96 21.70 5.94
N THR A 107 -11.29 22.19 6.97
CA THR A 107 -9.90 22.61 6.90
C THR A 107 -8.97 21.40 6.91
N ASN A 108 -7.90 21.45 6.12
CA ASN A 108 -6.83 20.47 6.15
C ASN A 108 -6.00 20.65 7.43
N ASP A 109 -5.98 19.65 8.29
CA ASP A 109 -5.29 19.70 9.59
C ASP A 109 -3.76 19.86 9.46
N ILE A 110 -3.17 19.48 8.32
CA ILE A 110 -1.72 19.59 8.09
C ILE A 110 -1.32 21.04 7.83
N THR A 111 -2.03 21.69 6.92
CA THR A 111 -1.71 23.05 6.49
C THR A 111 -2.35 24.11 7.39
N GLY A 112 -3.47 23.78 8.04
CA GLY A 112 -4.29 24.71 8.83
C GLY A 112 -4.92 25.84 8.02
N LYS A 113 -4.67 25.90 6.71
CA LYS A 113 -5.09 27.00 5.83
C LYS A 113 -5.84 26.54 4.58
N THR A 114 -5.49 25.38 4.04
CA THR A 114 -6.14 24.83 2.85
C THR A 114 -7.34 23.97 3.22
N LEU A 115 -8.21 23.74 2.25
CA LEU A 115 -9.39 22.88 2.43
C LEU A 115 -9.01 21.40 2.33
N ALA A 116 -9.81 20.53 2.95
CA ALA A 116 -9.61 19.09 2.90
C ALA A 116 -9.84 18.49 1.50
N ALA A 117 -10.42 19.26 0.58
CA ALA A 117 -10.57 18.91 -0.83
C ALA A 117 -9.25 18.80 -1.59
N PHE A 118 -8.20 19.52 -1.14
CA PHE A 118 -6.89 19.48 -1.79
C PHE A 118 -6.13 18.21 -1.42
N GLU A 119 -5.56 17.54 -2.42
CA GLU A 119 -4.72 16.38 -2.22
C GLU A 119 -3.33 16.80 -1.70
N PRO A 120 -2.80 16.19 -0.63
CA PRO A 120 -1.42 16.41 -0.24
C PRO A 120 -0.46 15.82 -1.27
N THR A 121 0.59 16.55 -1.53
CA THR A 121 1.72 16.10 -2.35
C THR A 121 2.80 15.57 -1.42
N LEU A 122 3.34 14.38 -1.72
CA LEU A 122 4.44 13.78 -0.98
C LEU A 122 5.76 14.08 -1.69
N ASP A 123 6.72 14.63 -0.96
CA ASP A 123 8.11 14.84 -1.39
C ASP A 123 9.08 13.81 -0.77
N TYR A 124 8.54 12.75 -0.20
CA TYR A 124 9.24 11.62 0.41
C TYR A 124 8.57 10.31 0.01
N ILE A 125 9.27 9.22 0.24
CA ILE A 125 8.77 7.87 -0.04
C ILE A 125 8.49 7.15 1.27
N VAL A 126 7.31 6.51 1.33
CA VAL A 126 6.89 5.69 2.46
C VAL A 126 6.81 4.25 2.00
N THR A 127 7.50 3.35 2.69
CA THR A 127 7.45 1.92 2.44
C THR A 127 6.87 1.19 3.65
N LYS A 128 5.86 0.35 3.41
CA LYS A 128 5.29 -0.58 4.37
C LYS A 128 5.84 -1.97 4.09
N VAL A 129 6.35 -2.65 5.12
CA VAL A 129 6.79 -4.04 5.04
C VAL A 129 6.02 -4.88 6.06
N PRO A 130 5.40 -6.01 5.65
CA PRO A 130 4.67 -6.88 6.56
C PRO A 130 5.62 -7.66 7.47
N ARG A 131 5.12 -8.04 8.64
CA ARG A 131 5.78 -8.93 9.58
C ARG A 131 5.10 -10.29 9.57
N PHE A 132 5.89 -11.35 9.49
CA PHE A 132 5.44 -12.74 9.57
C PHE A 132 6.05 -13.41 10.81
N ASP A 133 5.36 -14.39 11.36
CA ASP A 133 5.78 -15.20 12.51
C ASP A 133 5.66 -16.70 12.16
N PHE A 134 6.08 -17.10 10.96
CA PHE A 134 5.99 -18.50 10.50
C PHE A 134 6.69 -19.47 11.45
N GLU A 135 7.74 -19.04 12.13
CA GLU A 135 8.45 -19.83 13.12
C GLU A 135 7.57 -20.25 14.31
N LYS A 136 6.49 -19.52 14.59
CA LYS A 136 5.51 -19.86 15.64
C LYS A 136 4.40 -20.79 15.16
N PHE A 137 4.29 -21.01 13.86
CA PHE A 137 3.25 -21.80 13.21
C PHE A 137 3.85 -22.86 12.29
N PRO A 138 4.36 -23.99 12.86
CA PRO A 138 5.06 -25.03 12.07
C PRO A 138 4.22 -25.65 10.95
N SER A 139 2.90 -25.54 11.01
CA SER A 139 1.98 -26.01 9.97
C SER A 139 1.77 -25.01 8.81
N ALA A 140 2.27 -23.79 8.94
CA ALA A 140 2.18 -22.79 7.89
C ALA A 140 3.18 -23.12 6.76
N THR A 141 2.71 -23.03 5.52
CA THR A 141 3.55 -23.37 4.35
C THR A 141 4.65 -22.35 4.07
N GLY A 142 4.56 -21.13 4.64
CA GLY A 142 5.47 -20.02 4.36
C GLY A 142 5.30 -19.42 2.94
N HIS A 143 4.39 -19.92 2.14
CA HIS A 143 4.10 -19.39 0.81
C HIS A 143 2.99 -18.36 0.86
N LEU A 144 3.27 -17.17 0.31
CA LEU A 144 2.30 -16.08 0.23
C LEU A 144 1.27 -16.37 -0.86
N GLY A 145 0.02 -15.99 -0.61
CA GLY A 145 -1.10 -16.22 -1.51
C GLY A 145 -2.24 -15.24 -1.24
N VAL A 146 -3.44 -15.64 -1.61
CA VAL A 146 -4.65 -14.81 -1.48
C VAL A 146 -5.14 -14.66 -0.05
N GLN A 147 -4.68 -15.50 0.87
CA GLN A 147 -5.02 -15.42 2.29
C GLN A 147 -3.94 -14.63 3.04
N MET A 148 -4.36 -13.70 3.88
CA MET A 148 -3.45 -12.91 4.69
C MET A 148 -2.81 -13.76 5.80
N GLN A 149 -1.47 -13.74 5.86
CA GLN A 149 -0.66 -14.48 6.81
C GLN A 149 0.19 -13.57 7.72
N SER A 150 0.31 -12.30 7.38
CA SER A 150 1.06 -11.33 8.19
C SER A 150 0.40 -11.07 9.54
N VAL A 151 1.22 -10.96 10.58
CA VAL A 151 0.78 -10.69 11.97
C VAL A 151 0.95 -9.22 12.35
N GLY A 152 1.70 -8.46 11.57
CA GLY A 152 1.95 -7.05 11.80
C GLY A 152 2.59 -6.39 10.59
N GLU A 153 2.97 -5.14 10.75
CA GLU A 153 3.58 -4.35 9.69
C GLU A 153 4.39 -3.19 10.28
N VAL A 154 5.42 -2.79 9.57
CA VAL A 154 6.20 -1.58 9.84
C VAL A 154 6.05 -0.61 8.67
N MET A 155 6.26 0.67 8.95
CA MET A 155 6.27 1.71 7.95
C MET A 155 7.47 2.62 8.17
N ALA A 156 8.22 2.87 7.11
CA ALA A 156 9.38 3.75 7.16
C ALA A 156 9.31 4.82 6.07
N ILE A 157 9.89 5.97 6.36
CA ILE A 157 9.95 7.14 5.49
C ILE A 157 11.41 7.36 5.09
N GLY A 158 11.64 7.63 3.81
CA GLY A 158 12.94 7.98 3.26
C GLY A 158 12.82 8.97 2.10
N ARG A 159 13.95 9.53 1.68
CA ARG A 159 14.02 10.38 0.49
C ARG A 159 13.97 9.57 -0.79
N THR A 160 14.42 8.34 -0.73
CA THR A 160 14.42 7.38 -1.84
C THR A 160 13.74 6.07 -1.41
N PHE A 161 13.30 5.29 -2.41
CA PHE A 161 12.74 3.96 -2.15
C PHE A 161 13.76 3.05 -1.44
N LYS A 162 15.02 3.06 -1.87
CA LYS A 162 16.09 2.27 -1.26
C LYS A 162 16.25 2.58 0.23
N GLU A 163 16.24 3.87 0.58
CA GLU A 163 16.35 4.31 1.96
C GLU A 163 15.16 3.87 2.81
N SER A 164 13.93 4.12 2.33
CA SER A 164 12.71 3.77 3.06
C SER A 164 12.57 2.26 3.24
N LEU A 165 12.92 1.47 2.22
CA LEU A 165 12.88 0.02 2.27
C LEU A 165 13.88 -0.55 3.29
N GLN A 166 15.14 -0.10 3.27
CA GLN A 166 16.16 -0.53 4.22
C GLN A 166 15.78 -0.17 5.66
N LYS A 167 15.26 1.04 5.88
CA LYS A 167 14.73 1.45 7.19
C LYS A 167 13.58 0.55 7.65
N ALA A 168 12.66 0.18 6.74
CA ALA A 168 11.55 -0.67 7.05
C ALA A 168 12.00 -2.07 7.49
N PHE A 169 12.95 -2.68 6.77
CA PHE A 169 13.51 -3.99 7.17
C PHE A 169 14.17 -3.95 8.54
N ARG A 170 14.98 -2.93 8.81
CA ARG A 170 15.58 -2.74 10.14
C ARG A 170 14.54 -2.58 11.24
N SER A 171 13.42 -1.88 10.94
CA SER A 171 12.33 -1.64 11.89
C SER A 171 11.47 -2.88 12.19
N LEU A 172 11.63 -3.97 11.42
CA LEU A 172 10.95 -5.24 11.72
C LEU A 172 11.48 -5.91 13.00
N GLU A 173 12.68 -5.55 13.45
CA GLU A 173 13.35 -6.10 14.64
C GLU A 173 13.49 -7.64 14.59
N VAL A 174 13.83 -8.16 13.41
CA VAL A 174 14.04 -9.60 13.14
C VAL A 174 15.52 -9.94 13.00
N GLY A 175 16.41 -9.09 13.54
CA GLY A 175 17.87 -9.29 13.44
C GLY A 175 18.44 -8.99 12.05
N LEU A 176 17.77 -8.13 11.27
CA LEU A 176 18.24 -7.65 9.97
C LEU A 176 18.53 -6.15 10.07
N ASP A 177 19.71 -5.74 9.61
CA ASP A 177 20.08 -4.32 9.50
C ASP A 177 19.60 -3.70 8.18
N GLY A 178 19.07 -4.50 7.29
CA GLY A 178 18.56 -4.14 5.97
C GLY A 178 18.35 -5.38 5.10
N LEU A 179 18.31 -5.19 3.80
CA LEU A 179 18.36 -6.28 2.82
C LEU A 179 19.80 -6.78 2.68
N GLU A 180 20.16 -7.71 3.52
CA GLU A 180 21.46 -8.38 3.46
C GLU A 180 21.31 -9.78 2.87
N ALA A 181 22.28 -10.16 2.03
CA ALA A 181 22.35 -11.52 1.55
C ALA A 181 22.72 -12.44 2.74
N LYS A 182 21.78 -13.26 3.19
CA LYS A 182 22.11 -14.34 4.13
C LYS A 182 22.86 -15.43 3.37
N PRO A 183 23.91 -16.03 3.96
CA PRO A 183 24.49 -17.24 3.40
C PRO A 183 23.40 -18.31 3.36
N VAL A 184 23.09 -18.75 2.16
CA VAL A 184 22.09 -19.81 1.93
C VAL A 184 22.85 -21.13 1.99
N ALA A 185 22.33 -22.11 2.74
CA ALA A 185 22.78 -23.48 2.60
C ALA A 185 22.61 -23.90 1.13
N GLU A 186 23.64 -24.47 0.52
CA GLU A 186 23.73 -24.69 -0.93
C GLU A 186 22.62 -25.60 -1.49
N ASP A 187 21.83 -26.25 -0.65
CA ASP A 187 20.90 -27.32 -0.99
C ASP A 187 19.41 -26.99 -0.85
N ASP A 188 19.01 -25.73 -0.71
CA ASP A 188 17.58 -25.38 -0.62
C ASP A 188 17.04 -24.86 -1.97
N PRO A 189 16.33 -25.74 -2.75
CA PRO A 189 15.79 -25.35 -4.05
C PRO A 189 14.71 -24.27 -4.01
N ASP A 190 14.02 -24.07 -2.87
CA ASP A 190 13.01 -23.01 -2.71
C ASP A 190 13.63 -21.63 -2.48
N LEU A 191 14.83 -21.60 -1.91
CA LEU A 191 15.63 -20.38 -1.76
C LEU A 191 16.25 -19.90 -3.08
N ILE A 192 16.42 -20.77 -4.06
CA ILE A 192 16.85 -20.40 -5.42
C ILE A 192 15.74 -19.60 -6.12
N ARG A 193 14.47 -19.88 -5.84
CA ARG A 193 13.32 -19.10 -6.37
C ARG A 193 13.21 -17.70 -5.76
N THR A 194 13.58 -17.52 -4.49
CA THR A 194 13.63 -16.19 -3.86
C THR A 194 14.86 -15.39 -4.24
N ARG A 195 15.94 -16.02 -4.74
CA ARG A 195 17.10 -15.34 -5.36
C ARG A 195 16.75 -14.66 -6.68
N SER A 196 15.71 -15.09 -7.37
CA SER A 196 15.19 -14.44 -8.58
C SER A 196 14.08 -13.40 -8.28
N LEU A 197 14.23 -12.62 -7.26
CA LEU A 197 13.75 -11.23 -7.33
C LEU A 197 14.59 -10.57 -8.41
N ASP A 198 14.24 -10.92 -9.64
CA ASP A 198 14.81 -10.31 -10.83
C ASP A 198 14.54 -8.83 -10.71
N MET A 199 15.59 -8.06 -10.44
CA MET A 199 15.54 -6.61 -10.35
C MET A 199 15.01 -5.97 -11.65
N SER A 200 14.78 -6.78 -12.70
CA SER A 200 14.10 -6.37 -13.93
C SER A 200 12.60 -6.11 -13.73
N VAL A 201 12.00 -6.61 -12.65
CA VAL A 201 10.58 -6.34 -12.30
C VAL A 201 10.41 -4.97 -11.65
N LEU A 202 11.51 -4.31 -11.28
CA LEU A 202 11.52 -2.93 -10.74
C LEU A 202 11.74 -1.87 -11.86
N ARG A 203 11.45 -2.21 -13.13
CA ARG A 203 11.44 -1.28 -14.26
C ARG A 203 10.03 -0.96 -14.68
#